data_ad6cb5586e0d65975e91c8e49b24d7f4
#
_entry.id   ad6cb5586e0d65975e91c8e49b24d7f4
#
_cell.length_a   1.000
_cell.length_b   1.000
_cell.length_c   1.000
_cell.angle_alpha   90.00
_cell.angle_beta   90.00
_cell.angle_gamma   90.00
#
_symmetry.space_group_name_H-M   'P 1'
#
loop_
_entity.id
_entity.type
_entity.pdbx_description
1 polymer ?
#
loop_
_entity_poly.entity_id
_entity_poly.type
_entity_poly.pdbx_seq_one_letter_code
_entity_poly.pdbx_strand_id
1 'polypeptide(L)'
;VRNFWGLLRQRLKNTALREWRVQLAANQFKAHRADYYDYLAEIIALTAGAKTLLNVFQDDAHRYKGRGPRGVLSRQWVEKFPKSGGDLFATWFGTLPTEDLVAVQAAQYAGAGALTQTLRQLAAVVRTTDAARQAFVQTVWVGLVGVVVAIFAVFSIPTFTADHLERVFAAVPSEHYGSLTCALFATSAWLKILWPLLLGMSLALIVFTSWSLTHWCGVGRGFADQWGIWRLYRIVQAVRFLSLLAVLLKPRGNTSARLREALLIQQRGAVPWLEHHIANMLSRIDTGALAVEALNTRLIDRETWWYFTDMVHT
;
A
#
# COMPACT_ATOMS: atom_id res chain seq x y z
N VAL A 1 -6.81 -21.48 -42.91
CA VAL A 1 -6.32 -21.85 -41.56
C VAL A 1 -5.16 -20.95 -41.13
N ARG A 2 -4.17 -20.62 -41.99
CA ARG A 2 -2.99 -19.77 -41.64
C ARG A 2 -3.36 -18.33 -41.22
N ASN A 3 -4.34 -17.73 -41.84
CA ASN A 3 -4.78 -16.36 -41.50
C ASN A 3 -5.59 -16.28 -40.18
N PHE A 4 -6.26 -17.37 -39.79
CA PHE A 4 -7.03 -17.45 -38.53
C PHE A 4 -6.11 -17.37 -37.29
N TRP A 5 -5.01 -18.10 -37.27
CA TRP A 5 -4.03 -18.07 -36.17
C TRP A 5 -3.27 -16.74 -36.08
N GLY A 6 -3.06 -16.06 -37.20
CA GLY A 6 -2.47 -14.71 -37.21
C GLY A 6 -3.40 -13.67 -36.57
N LEU A 7 -4.68 -13.70 -36.92
CA LEU A 7 -5.71 -12.81 -36.35
C LEU A 7 -5.96 -13.09 -34.86
N LEU A 8 -5.95 -14.35 -34.46
CA LEU A 8 -6.06 -14.74 -33.05
C LEU A 8 -4.87 -14.24 -32.21
N ARG A 9 -3.64 -14.42 -32.69
CA ARG A 9 -2.42 -13.89 -32.03
C ARG A 9 -2.45 -12.37 -31.93
N GLN A 10 -2.92 -11.68 -32.94
CA GLN A 10 -3.01 -10.23 -32.96
C GLN A 10 -4.10 -9.72 -31.99
N ARG A 11 -5.25 -10.40 -31.92
CA ARG A 11 -6.30 -10.10 -30.92
C ARG A 11 -5.81 -10.36 -29.49
N LEU A 12 -5.13 -11.45 -29.22
CA LEU A 12 -4.58 -11.77 -27.89
C LEU A 12 -3.50 -10.77 -27.47
N LYS A 13 -2.61 -10.35 -28.37
CA LYS A 13 -1.64 -9.27 -28.09
C LYS A 13 -2.32 -7.94 -27.79
N ASN A 14 -3.34 -7.58 -28.54
CA ASN A 14 -4.06 -6.31 -28.33
C ASN A 14 -4.86 -6.30 -27.03
N THR A 15 -5.45 -7.43 -26.63
CA THR A 15 -6.14 -7.57 -25.33
C THR A 15 -5.15 -7.51 -24.17
N ALA A 16 -4.03 -8.23 -24.23
CA ALA A 16 -3.00 -8.20 -23.21
C ALA A 16 -2.39 -6.80 -23.02
N LEU A 17 -2.10 -6.10 -24.12
CA LEU A 17 -1.61 -4.72 -24.10
C LEU A 17 -2.64 -3.76 -23.51
N ARG A 18 -3.93 -3.97 -23.80
CA ARG A 18 -5.01 -3.16 -23.24
C ARG A 18 -5.14 -3.38 -21.73
N GLU A 19 -5.10 -4.62 -21.28
CA GLU A 19 -5.14 -4.96 -19.85
C GLU A 19 -3.95 -4.40 -19.09
N TRP A 20 -2.75 -4.53 -19.64
CA TRP A 20 -1.54 -3.96 -19.07
C TRP A 20 -1.61 -2.43 -18.94
N ARG A 21 -2.11 -1.73 -20.00
CA ARG A 21 -2.33 -0.28 -19.95
C ARG A 21 -3.34 0.12 -18.88
N VAL A 22 -4.40 -0.65 -18.72
CA VAL A 22 -5.41 -0.42 -17.67
C VAL A 22 -4.80 -0.61 -16.28
N GLN A 23 -4.01 -1.64 -16.07
CA GLN A 23 -3.36 -1.88 -14.77
C GLN A 23 -2.34 -0.79 -14.42
N LEU A 24 -1.56 -0.34 -15.40
CA LEU A 24 -0.68 0.82 -15.21
C LEU A 24 -1.47 2.09 -14.86
N ALA A 25 -2.53 2.35 -15.62
CA ALA A 25 -3.42 3.48 -15.35
C ALA A 25 -4.08 3.38 -13.96
N ALA A 26 -4.52 2.19 -13.55
CA ALA A 26 -5.08 1.94 -12.24
C ALA A 26 -4.06 2.21 -11.12
N ASN A 27 -2.81 1.76 -11.28
CA ASN A 27 -1.77 2.00 -10.30
C ASN A 27 -1.42 3.50 -10.14
N GLN A 28 -1.36 4.22 -11.25
CA GLN A 28 -1.15 5.68 -11.23
C GLN A 28 -2.37 6.43 -10.64
N PHE A 29 -3.58 5.95 -10.95
CA PHE A 29 -4.82 6.56 -10.47
C PHE A 29 -5.04 6.38 -8.96
N LYS A 30 -4.49 5.34 -8.35
CA LYS A 30 -4.58 5.12 -6.90
C LYS A 30 -4.11 6.31 -6.07
N ALA A 31 -3.12 7.07 -6.55
CA ALA A 31 -2.65 8.28 -5.88
C ALA A 31 -3.65 9.45 -5.92
N HIS A 32 -4.54 9.47 -6.90
CA HIS A 32 -5.53 10.54 -7.11
C HIS A 32 -6.97 10.12 -6.81
N ARG A 33 -7.16 8.92 -6.22
CA ARG A 33 -8.50 8.37 -5.96
C ARG A 33 -9.32 9.19 -4.96
N ALA A 34 -8.65 9.83 -3.97
CA ALA A 34 -9.32 10.67 -2.99
C ALA A 34 -10.04 11.86 -3.66
N ASP A 35 -9.33 12.56 -4.55
CA ASP A 35 -9.88 13.70 -5.29
C ASP A 35 -11.01 13.27 -6.23
N TYR A 36 -10.90 12.05 -6.77
CA TYR A 36 -11.96 11.49 -7.60
C TYR A 36 -13.22 11.13 -6.81
N TYR A 37 -13.07 10.59 -5.61
CA TYR A 37 -14.21 10.32 -4.73
C TYR A 37 -14.94 11.59 -4.31
N ASP A 38 -14.19 12.64 -3.95
CA ASP A 38 -14.79 13.95 -3.65
C ASP A 38 -15.50 14.54 -4.87
N TYR A 39 -14.86 14.50 -6.03
CA TYR A 39 -15.44 14.95 -7.29
C TYR A 39 -16.77 14.23 -7.61
N LEU A 40 -16.82 12.91 -7.46
CA LEU A 40 -18.04 12.14 -7.66
C LEU A 40 -19.12 12.51 -6.64
N ALA A 41 -18.73 12.61 -5.37
CA ALA A 41 -19.64 12.99 -4.29
C ALA A 41 -20.26 14.37 -4.54
N GLU A 42 -19.45 15.31 -5.03
CA GLU A 42 -19.90 16.67 -5.33
C GLU A 42 -20.85 16.69 -6.53
N ILE A 43 -20.53 16.00 -7.61
CA ILE A 43 -21.41 15.90 -8.78
C ILE A 43 -22.75 15.26 -8.40
N ILE A 44 -22.75 14.15 -7.67
CA ILE A 44 -23.98 13.48 -7.26
C ILE A 44 -24.82 14.43 -6.39
N ALA A 45 -24.20 15.15 -5.47
CA ALA A 45 -24.88 16.11 -4.59
C ALA A 45 -25.47 17.29 -5.38
N LEU A 46 -24.68 17.91 -6.27
CA LEU A 46 -25.09 19.10 -7.02
C LEU A 46 -26.17 18.79 -8.06
N THR A 47 -26.13 17.61 -8.67
CA THR A 47 -27.06 17.25 -9.73
C THR A 47 -28.38 16.64 -9.21
N ALA A 48 -28.46 16.35 -7.91
CA ALA A 48 -29.65 15.76 -7.26
C ALA A 48 -30.26 14.58 -8.06
N GLY A 49 -29.41 13.77 -8.72
CA GLY A 49 -29.82 12.63 -9.55
C GLY A 49 -30.12 12.95 -11.02
N ALA A 50 -30.07 14.21 -11.46
CA ALA A 50 -30.24 14.58 -12.87
C ALA A 50 -29.13 14.05 -13.77
N LYS A 51 -27.91 13.83 -13.20
CA LYS A 51 -26.79 13.28 -13.93
C LYS A 51 -26.49 11.86 -13.41
N THR A 52 -26.57 10.87 -14.29
CA THR A 52 -26.23 9.49 -13.93
C THR A 52 -24.72 9.28 -13.83
N LEU A 53 -24.30 8.30 -13.05
CA LEU A 53 -22.88 7.92 -12.98
C LEU A 53 -22.30 7.54 -14.35
N LEU A 54 -23.12 6.91 -15.19
CA LEU A 54 -22.72 6.60 -16.57
C LEU A 54 -22.37 7.86 -17.36
N ASN A 55 -23.19 8.90 -17.23
CA ASN A 55 -22.92 10.19 -17.89
C ASN A 55 -21.61 10.81 -17.39
N VAL A 56 -21.32 10.69 -16.08
CA VAL A 56 -20.05 11.17 -15.54
C VAL A 56 -18.86 10.42 -16.15
N PHE A 57 -18.95 9.08 -16.26
CA PHE A 57 -17.92 8.28 -16.89
C PHE A 57 -17.75 8.59 -18.38
N GLN A 58 -18.84 8.85 -19.11
CA GLN A 58 -18.82 9.23 -20.50
C GLN A 58 -18.19 10.60 -20.70
N ASP A 59 -18.54 11.59 -19.88
CA ASP A 59 -17.94 12.91 -19.91
C ASP A 59 -16.44 12.86 -19.65
N ASP A 60 -16.02 12.09 -18.65
CA ASP A 60 -14.60 11.90 -18.35
C ASP A 60 -13.87 11.21 -19.51
N ALA A 61 -14.46 10.15 -20.07
CA ALA A 61 -13.89 9.46 -21.22
C ALA A 61 -13.73 10.41 -22.44
N HIS A 62 -14.69 11.30 -22.63
CA HIS A 62 -14.69 12.28 -23.71
C HIS A 62 -13.68 13.42 -23.47
N ARG A 63 -13.67 14.00 -22.26
CA ARG A 63 -12.75 15.09 -21.89
C ARG A 63 -11.29 14.67 -22.01
N TYR A 64 -10.95 13.52 -21.47
CA TYR A 64 -9.58 13.01 -21.45
C TYR A 64 -9.20 12.26 -22.74
N LYS A 65 -10.14 11.99 -23.66
CA LYS A 65 -9.92 11.30 -24.95
C LYS A 65 -9.10 9.99 -24.82
N GLY A 66 -9.25 9.29 -23.69
CA GLY A 66 -8.47 8.09 -23.37
C GLY A 66 -6.98 8.35 -23.08
N ARG A 67 -6.60 9.59 -22.80
CA ARG A 67 -5.25 9.97 -22.37
C ARG A 67 -5.20 10.07 -20.84
N GLY A 68 -4.03 9.76 -20.29
CA GLY A 68 -3.83 9.74 -18.84
C GLY A 68 -4.60 8.61 -18.11
N PRO A 69 -4.33 8.42 -16.81
CA PRO A 69 -4.92 7.34 -16.02
C PRO A 69 -6.46 7.43 -15.99
N ARG A 70 -7.00 8.60 -15.68
CA ARG A 70 -8.45 8.83 -15.59
C ARG A 70 -9.18 8.58 -16.92
N GLY A 71 -8.62 9.03 -18.06
CA GLY A 71 -9.24 8.81 -19.35
C GLY A 71 -9.25 7.36 -19.82
N VAL A 72 -8.18 6.59 -19.49
CA VAL A 72 -8.10 5.14 -19.78
C VAL A 72 -9.13 4.39 -18.96
N LEU A 73 -9.22 4.68 -17.65
CA LEU A 73 -10.14 4.02 -16.73
C LEU A 73 -11.59 4.37 -17.02
N SER A 74 -11.92 5.64 -17.25
CA SER A 74 -13.28 6.07 -17.56
C SER A 74 -13.82 5.41 -18.83
N ARG A 75 -12.99 5.25 -19.87
CA ARG A 75 -13.37 4.50 -21.08
C ARG A 75 -13.71 3.04 -20.77
N GLN A 76 -12.97 2.39 -19.87
CA GLN A 76 -13.27 1.03 -19.45
C GLN A 76 -14.54 0.98 -18.60
N TRP A 77 -14.75 1.94 -17.71
CA TRP A 77 -15.94 1.99 -16.85
C TRP A 77 -17.20 2.24 -17.65
N VAL A 78 -17.17 3.06 -18.69
CA VAL A 78 -18.30 3.23 -19.62
C VAL A 78 -18.71 1.91 -20.27
N GLU A 79 -17.74 1.06 -20.61
CA GLU A 79 -18.02 -0.26 -21.20
C GLU A 79 -18.53 -1.30 -20.18
N LYS A 80 -18.02 -1.24 -18.92
CA LYS A 80 -18.34 -2.20 -17.86
C LYS A 80 -19.64 -1.86 -17.12
N PHE A 81 -19.92 -0.60 -16.85
CA PHE A 81 -21.02 -0.15 -16.01
C PHE A 81 -22.40 -0.64 -16.47
N PRO A 82 -22.77 -0.55 -17.78
CA PRO A 82 -24.04 -1.10 -18.25
C PRO A 82 -24.08 -2.64 -18.16
N LYS A 83 -22.95 -3.32 -18.39
CA LYS A 83 -22.83 -4.78 -18.33
C LYS A 83 -22.95 -5.33 -16.91
N SER A 84 -22.59 -4.54 -15.93
CA SER A 84 -22.70 -4.87 -14.49
C SER A 84 -24.06 -4.48 -13.89
N GLY A 85 -25.02 -4.06 -14.70
CA GLY A 85 -26.32 -3.59 -14.20
C GLY A 85 -26.23 -2.32 -13.35
N GLY A 86 -25.19 -1.51 -13.54
CA GLY A 86 -24.97 -0.28 -12.76
C GLY A 86 -24.27 -0.50 -11.42
N ASP A 87 -23.75 -1.70 -11.13
CA ASP A 87 -23.00 -1.99 -9.91
C ASP A 87 -21.61 -1.37 -10.00
N LEU A 88 -21.30 -0.47 -9.06
CA LEU A 88 -20.00 0.20 -8.96
C LEU A 88 -18.90 -0.75 -8.54
N PHE A 89 -19.18 -1.74 -7.68
CA PHE A 89 -18.19 -2.73 -7.29
C PHE A 89 -17.66 -3.49 -8.50
N ALA A 90 -18.57 -4.07 -9.29
CA ALA A 90 -18.21 -4.83 -10.48
C ALA A 90 -17.55 -3.95 -11.56
N THR A 91 -17.97 -2.69 -11.68
CA THR A 91 -17.39 -1.73 -12.65
C THR A 91 -15.96 -1.38 -12.33
N TRP A 92 -15.65 -1.12 -11.06
CA TRP A 92 -14.34 -0.65 -10.60
C TRP A 92 -13.41 -1.78 -10.18
N PHE A 93 -13.91 -3.01 -10.15
CA PHE A 93 -13.11 -4.18 -9.79
C PHE A 93 -11.84 -4.29 -10.64
N GLY A 94 -10.70 -4.48 -9.97
CA GLY A 94 -9.37 -4.53 -10.59
C GLY A 94 -8.75 -3.15 -10.91
N THR A 95 -9.49 -2.04 -10.72
CA THR A 95 -8.98 -0.68 -10.96
C THR A 95 -8.80 0.13 -9.68
N LEU A 96 -9.64 -0.09 -8.68
CA LEU A 96 -9.59 0.53 -7.37
C LEU A 96 -9.39 -0.54 -6.27
N PRO A 97 -8.93 -0.15 -5.06
CA PRO A 97 -8.76 -1.09 -3.95
C PRO A 97 -10.08 -1.76 -3.56
N THR A 98 -10.06 -3.06 -3.34
CA THR A 98 -11.26 -3.85 -3.02
C THR A 98 -11.96 -3.36 -1.75
N GLU A 99 -11.18 -2.89 -0.77
CA GLU A 99 -11.68 -2.34 0.50
C GLU A 99 -12.59 -1.11 0.27
N ASP A 100 -12.14 -0.18 -0.59
CA ASP A 100 -12.93 1.00 -0.96
C ASP A 100 -14.21 0.58 -1.70
N LEU A 101 -14.08 -0.41 -2.61
CA LEU A 101 -15.20 -0.89 -3.43
C LEU A 101 -16.33 -1.50 -2.61
N VAL A 102 -16.00 -2.25 -1.57
CA VAL A 102 -17.01 -2.85 -0.70
C VAL A 102 -17.79 -1.78 0.06
N ALA A 103 -17.09 -0.74 0.56
CA ALA A 103 -17.76 0.39 1.21
C ALA A 103 -18.69 1.15 0.25
N VAL A 104 -18.25 1.34 -1.00
CA VAL A 104 -19.05 1.98 -2.07
C VAL A 104 -20.26 1.13 -2.42
N GLN A 105 -20.11 -0.19 -2.56
CA GLN A 105 -21.20 -1.10 -2.86
C GLN A 105 -22.27 -1.08 -1.77
N ALA A 106 -21.86 -1.19 -0.51
CA ALA A 106 -22.79 -1.09 0.61
C ALA A 106 -23.57 0.24 0.64
N ALA A 107 -22.87 1.34 0.30
CA ALA A 107 -23.49 2.65 0.21
C ALA A 107 -24.40 2.82 -1.00
N GLN A 108 -24.09 2.19 -2.13
CA GLN A 108 -24.94 2.22 -3.32
C GLN A 108 -26.29 1.55 -3.06
N TYR A 109 -26.31 0.42 -2.36
CA TYR A 109 -27.56 -0.24 -1.95
C TYR A 109 -28.38 0.58 -0.94
N ALA A 110 -27.74 1.39 -0.12
CA ALA A 110 -28.40 2.25 0.86
C ALA A 110 -28.96 3.56 0.27
N GLY A 111 -28.67 3.87 -0.99
CA GLY A 111 -29.19 5.02 -1.72
C GLY A 111 -28.21 6.16 -2.00
N ALA A 112 -28.61 7.13 -2.83
CA ALA A 112 -27.75 8.19 -3.34
C ALA A 112 -27.13 9.08 -2.25
N GLY A 113 -27.88 9.41 -1.20
CA GLY A 113 -27.36 10.20 -0.07
C GLY A 113 -26.26 9.47 0.72
N ALA A 114 -26.45 8.15 0.92
CA ALA A 114 -25.47 7.29 1.57
C ALA A 114 -24.19 7.15 0.72
N LEU A 115 -24.34 7.03 -0.61
CA LEU A 115 -23.22 6.95 -1.53
C LEU A 115 -22.38 8.23 -1.49
N THR A 116 -23.01 9.41 -1.58
CA THR A 116 -22.34 10.71 -1.51
C THR A 116 -21.55 10.87 -0.20
N GLN A 117 -22.18 10.55 0.91
CA GLN A 117 -21.54 10.63 2.22
C GLN A 117 -20.37 9.65 2.34
N THR A 118 -20.52 8.43 1.84
CA THR A 118 -19.46 7.42 1.87
C THR A 118 -18.27 7.81 1.00
N LEU A 119 -18.52 8.35 -0.19
CA LEU A 119 -17.44 8.82 -1.07
C LEU A 119 -16.62 9.95 -0.41
N ARG A 120 -17.26 10.93 0.25
CA ARG A 120 -16.56 11.97 1.01
C ARG A 120 -15.74 11.40 2.17
N GLN A 121 -16.30 10.44 2.89
CA GLN A 121 -15.59 9.78 4.00
C GLN A 121 -14.39 8.99 3.50
N LEU A 122 -14.56 8.23 2.42
CA LEU A 122 -13.46 7.50 1.78
C LEU A 122 -12.36 8.45 1.31
N ALA A 123 -12.72 9.58 0.71
CA ALA A 123 -11.74 10.60 0.31
C ALA A 123 -10.91 11.10 1.50
N ALA A 124 -11.57 11.41 2.63
CA ALA A 124 -10.89 11.83 3.85
C ALA A 124 -9.98 10.73 4.42
N VAL A 125 -10.46 9.49 4.49
CA VAL A 125 -9.67 8.32 4.95
C VAL A 125 -8.47 8.07 4.06
N VAL A 126 -8.66 8.13 2.74
CA VAL A 126 -7.56 7.94 1.77
C VAL A 126 -6.49 9.01 1.95
N ARG A 127 -6.88 10.29 2.09
CA ARG A 127 -5.91 11.38 2.33
C ARG A 127 -5.12 11.18 3.62
N THR A 128 -5.80 10.83 4.71
CA THR A 128 -5.14 10.56 6.01
C THR A 128 -4.18 9.37 5.89
N THR A 129 -4.61 8.31 5.25
CA THR A 129 -3.79 7.10 5.07
C THR A 129 -2.61 7.35 4.13
N ASP A 130 -2.81 8.09 3.05
CA ASP A 130 -1.75 8.43 2.09
C ASP A 130 -0.73 9.39 2.74
N ALA A 131 -1.17 10.34 3.58
CA ALA A 131 -0.27 11.18 4.36
C ALA A 131 0.58 10.37 5.35
N ALA A 132 -0.03 9.45 6.09
CA ALA A 132 0.69 8.54 6.99
C ALA A 132 1.68 7.64 6.23
N ARG A 133 1.26 7.10 5.07
CA ARG A 133 2.12 6.31 4.20
C ARG A 133 3.29 7.13 3.65
N GLN A 134 3.05 8.36 3.24
CA GLN A 134 4.09 9.25 2.73
C GLN A 134 5.12 9.57 3.80
N ALA A 135 4.69 9.89 5.02
CA ALA A 135 5.58 10.10 6.15
C ALA A 135 6.42 8.84 6.45
N PHE A 136 5.80 7.65 6.42
CA PHE A 136 6.49 6.38 6.57
C PHE A 136 7.56 6.17 5.49
N VAL A 137 7.19 6.32 4.21
CA VAL A 137 8.11 6.13 3.08
C VAL A 137 9.27 7.12 3.15
N GLN A 138 9.00 8.39 3.48
CA GLN A 138 10.05 9.40 3.64
C GLN A 138 11.03 9.02 4.75
N THR A 139 10.54 8.62 5.92
CA THR A 139 11.38 8.21 7.05
C THR A 139 12.25 7.00 6.70
N VAL A 140 11.66 5.98 6.08
CA VAL A 140 12.38 4.77 5.65
C VAL A 140 13.40 5.08 4.56
N TRP A 141 13.04 5.94 3.60
CA TRP A 141 13.92 6.31 2.51
C TRP A 141 15.14 7.09 2.98
N VAL A 142 14.95 8.05 3.88
CA VAL A 142 16.06 8.81 4.48
C VAL A 142 17.00 7.87 5.23
N GLY A 143 16.46 6.93 6.02
CA GLY A 143 17.27 5.92 6.70
C GLY A 143 18.04 5.01 5.73
N LEU A 144 17.39 4.56 4.66
CA LEU A 144 18.02 3.73 3.62
C LEU A 144 19.17 4.47 2.92
N VAL A 145 18.94 5.71 2.51
CA VAL A 145 19.98 6.55 1.89
C VAL A 145 21.16 6.74 2.84
N GLY A 146 20.90 7.02 4.13
CA GLY A 146 21.93 7.13 5.15
C GLY A 146 22.78 5.87 5.27
N VAL A 147 22.15 4.70 5.29
CA VAL A 147 22.86 3.40 5.31
C VAL A 147 23.69 3.18 4.05
N VAL A 148 23.15 3.48 2.87
CA VAL A 148 23.89 3.36 1.60
C VAL A 148 25.11 4.28 1.57
N VAL A 149 24.95 5.54 2.00
CA VAL A 149 26.07 6.50 2.09
C VAL A 149 27.13 6.03 3.09
N ALA A 150 26.72 5.53 4.26
CA ALA A 150 27.64 4.99 5.26
C ALA A 150 28.41 3.77 4.72
N ILE A 151 27.72 2.82 4.07
CA ILE A 151 28.36 1.68 3.43
C ILE A 151 29.36 2.17 2.37
N PHE A 152 28.93 3.08 1.50
CA PHE A 152 29.83 3.63 0.46
C PHE A 152 31.06 4.30 1.07
N ALA A 153 30.90 5.09 2.12
CA ALA A 153 32.05 5.75 2.80
C ALA A 153 33.00 4.73 3.44
N VAL A 154 32.47 3.73 4.14
CA VAL A 154 33.27 2.67 4.79
C VAL A 154 34.07 1.88 3.76
N PHE A 155 33.54 1.69 2.56
CA PHE A 155 34.21 0.92 1.50
C PHE A 155 35.14 1.76 0.64
N SER A 156 34.71 2.97 0.22
CA SER A 156 35.50 3.79 -0.70
C SER A 156 36.75 4.40 -0.04
N ILE A 157 36.64 4.84 1.22
CA ILE A 157 37.78 5.47 1.89
C ILE A 157 39.01 4.54 1.98
N PRO A 158 38.92 3.31 2.54
CA PRO A 158 40.06 2.41 2.60
C PRO A 158 40.58 1.99 1.21
N THR A 159 39.66 1.71 0.25
CA THR A 159 40.07 1.25 -1.08
C THR A 159 40.82 2.35 -1.86
N PHE A 160 40.32 3.58 -1.88
CA PHE A 160 41.00 4.69 -2.55
C PHE A 160 42.27 5.09 -1.82
N THR A 161 42.26 5.10 -0.49
CA THR A 161 43.43 5.44 0.30
C THR A 161 44.52 4.39 0.19
N ALA A 162 44.17 3.10 0.20
CA ALA A 162 45.11 2.00 0.04
C ALA A 162 45.81 2.05 -1.33
N ASP A 163 45.06 2.23 -2.44
CA ASP A 163 45.63 2.31 -3.77
C ASP A 163 46.57 3.53 -3.95
N HIS A 164 46.28 4.66 -3.29
CA HIS A 164 47.12 5.84 -3.31
C HIS A 164 48.39 5.61 -2.48
N LEU A 165 48.24 5.05 -1.30
CA LEU A 165 49.39 4.75 -0.42
C LEU A 165 50.28 3.69 -1.01
N GLU A 166 49.73 2.66 -1.65
CA GLU A 166 50.50 1.60 -2.33
C GLU A 166 51.42 2.21 -3.42
N ARG A 167 50.93 3.20 -4.17
CA ARG A 167 51.75 3.91 -5.17
C ARG A 167 52.84 4.77 -4.52
N VAL A 168 52.56 5.43 -3.40
CA VAL A 168 53.54 6.26 -2.69
C VAL A 168 54.60 5.39 -2.01
N PHE A 169 54.19 4.24 -1.48
CA PHE A 169 55.10 3.30 -0.81
C PHE A 169 55.74 2.26 -1.74
N ALA A 170 55.48 2.34 -3.05
CA ALA A 170 55.99 1.36 -4.03
C ALA A 170 57.53 1.19 -3.99
N ALA A 171 58.29 2.22 -3.50
CA ALA A 171 59.74 2.17 -3.35
C ALA A 171 60.20 1.60 -1.98
N VAL A 172 59.31 1.37 -1.04
CA VAL A 172 59.61 0.88 0.32
C VAL A 172 59.30 -0.62 0.40
N PRO A 173 60.26 -1.46 0.84
CA PRO A 173 59.99 -2.89 1.05
C PRO A 173 58.90 -3.08 2.11
N SER A 174 58.02 -4.07 1.88
CA SER A 174 56.85 -4.36 2.74
C SER A 174 57.19 -4.68 4.20
N GLU A 175 58.43 -5.08 4.47
CA GLU A 175 58.96 -5.37 5.81
C GLU A 175 59.09 -4.11 6.69
N HIS A 176 59.11 -2.93 6.08
CA HIS A 176 59.19 -1.66 6.77
C HIS A 176 57.87 -0.94 6.94
N TYR A 177 56.75 -1.58 6.56
CA TYR A 177 55.41 -1.02 6.75
C TYR A 177 55.03 -1.04 8.22
N GLY A 178 54.50 0.09 8.72
CA GLY A 178 53.96 0.15 10.06
C GLY A 178 52.69 -0.75 10.20
N SER A 179 52.40 -1.18 11.42
CA SER A 179 51.27 -2.07 11.68
C SER A 179 49.92 -1.53 11.17
N LEU A 180 49.69 -0.23 11.23
CA LEU A 180 48.49 0.42 10.71
C LEU A 180 48.39 0.36 9.16
N THR A 181 49.52 0.51 8.48
CA THR A 181 49.60 0.43 7.01
C THR A 181 49.32 -1.00 6.53
N CYS A 182 49.90 -1.99 7.20
CA CYS A 182 49.63 -3.40 6.92
C CYS A 182 48.12 -3.73 7.16
N ALA A 183 47.54 -3.23 8.25
CA ALA A 183 46.10 -3.41 8.53
C ALA A 183 45.24 -2.75 7.47
N LEU A 184 45.61 -1.54 7.00
CA LEU A 184 44.87 -0.84 5.94
C LEU A 184 44.89 -1.64 4.62
N PHE A 185 46.06 -2.13 4.19
CA PHE A 185 46.17 -2.91 2.98
C PHE A 185 45.42 -4.25 3.09
N ALA A 186 45.55 -4.94 4.23
CA ALA A 186 44.81 -6.17 4.48
C ALA A 186 43.32 -5.93 4.44
N THR A 187 42.78 -4.91 5.13
CA THR A 187 41.38 -4.55 5.13
C THR A 187 40.88 -4.15 3.74
N SER A 188 41.65 -3.38 2.98
CA SER A 188 41.28 -3.00 1.62
C SER A 188 41.19 -4.21 0.68
N ALA A 189 42.13 -5.14 0.79
CA ALA A 189 42.11 -6.38 0.01
C ALA A 189 40.86 -7.24 0.32
N TRP A 190 40.55 -7.43 1.59
CA TRP A 190 39.33 -8.09 2.04
C TRP A 190 38.06 -7.39 1.55
N LEU A 191 38.02 -6.07 1.60
CA LEU A 191 36.88 -5.27 1.15
C LEU A 191 36.67 -5.39 -0.36
N LYS A 192 37.74 -5.42 -1.17
CA LYS A 192 37.66 -5.62 -2.63
C LYS A 192 37.07 -6.97 -2.99
N ILE A 193 37.26 -8.00 -2.18
CA ILE A 193 36.71 -9.35 -2.39
C ILE A 193 35.27 -9.43 -1.86
N LEU A 194 34.97 -8.82 -0.72
CA LEU A 194 33.68 -8.95 -0.01
C LEU A 194 32.60 -7.99 -0.50
N TRP A 195 32.93 -6.92 -1.26
CA TRP A 195 31.96 -5.91 -1.67
C TRP A 195 30.75 -6.48 -2.42
N PRO A 196 30.87 -7.45 -3.38
CA PRO A 196 29.72 -7.99 -4.06
C PRO A 196 28.82 -8.81 -3.12
N LEU A 197 29.43 -9.50 -2.15
CA LEU A 197 28.70 -10.24 -1.14
C LEU A 197 27.92 -9.31 -0.22
N LEU A 198 28.52 -8.19 0.19
CA LEU A 198 27.85 -7.19 1.04
C LEU A 198 26.73 -6.46 0.31
N LEU A 199 26.92 -6.18 -0.98
CA LEU A 199 25.88 -5.61 -1.82
C LEU A 199 24.72 -6.61 -2.01
N GLY A 200 25.02 -7.88 -2.24
CA GLY A 200 24.03 -8.95 -2.30
C GLY A 200 23.27 -9.12 -0.98
N MET A 201 23.99 -9.08 0.14
CA MET A 201 23.39 -9.17 1.48
C MET A 201 22.50 -7.96 1.82
N SER A 202 22.92 -6.74 1.44
CA SER A 202 22.09 -5.54 1.64
C SER A 202 20.80 -5.58 0.79
N LEU A 203 20.90 -6.04 -0.47
CA LEU A 203 19.74 -6.23 -1.32
C LEU A 203 18.80 -7.32 -0.77
N ALA A 204 19.36 -8.44 -0.32
CA ALA A 204 18.60 -9.51 0.32
C ALA A 204 17.89 -9.01 1.59
N LEU A 205 18.55 -8.17 2.40
CA LEU A 205 17.97 -7.57 3.59
C LEU A 205 16.78 -6.66 3.25
N ILE A 206 16.89 -5.85 2.19
CA ILE A 206 15.79 -4.98 1.71
C ILE A 206 14.60 -5.83 1.27
N VAL A 207 14.84 -6.85 0.45
CA VAL A 207 13.80 -7.77 -0.03
C VAL A 207 13.16 -8.51 1.14
N PHE A 208 13.97 -9.03 2.06
CA PHE A 208 13.49 -9.73 3.27
C PHE A 208 12.64 -8.80 4.14
N THR A 209 13.08 -7.57 4.37
CA THR A 209 12.32 -6.58 5.16
C THR A 209 10.98 -6.26 4.51
N SER A 210 10.97 -6.02 3.19
CA SER A 210 9.74 -5.75 2.44
C SER A 210 8.75 -6.93 2.50
N TRP A 211 9.25 -8.15 2.32
CA TRP A 211 8.44 -9.36 2.42
C TRP A 211 7.94 -9.59 3.86
N SER A 212 8.82 -9.42 4.84
CA SER A 212 8.51 -9.58 6.26
C SER A 212 7.42 -8.63 6.75
N LEU A 213 7.38 -7.37 6.25
CA LEU A 213 6.36 -6.41 6.64
C LEU A 213 4.93 -6.89 6.34
N THR A 214 4.75 -7.59 5.22
CA THR A 214 3.42 -7.97 4.71
C THR A 214 3.02 -9.41 5.01
N HIS A 215 3.98 -10.34 5.09
CA HIS A 215 3.70 -11.78 5.15
C HIS A 215 4.07 -12.44 6.49
N TRP A 216 4.99 -11.86 7.23
CA TRP A 216 5.42 -12.48 8.49
C TRP A 216 4.33 -12.37 9.56
N CYS A 217 3.74 -13.53 9.89
CA CYS A 217 2.76 -13.72 10.96
C CYS A 217 3.35 -14.71 11.96
N GLY A 218 3.26 -14.46 13.27
CA GLY A 218 3.69 -15.43 14.28
C GLY A 218 4.32 -14.82 15.53
N VAL A 219 4.83 -15.70 16.40
CA VAL A 219 5.27 -15.36 17.76
C VAL A 219 6.37 -14.29 17.81
N GLY A 220 7.34 -14.35 16.90
CA GLY A 220 8.42 -13.35 16.84
C GLY A 220 7.99 -11.98 16.31
N ARG A 221 6.91 -11.91 15.54
CA ARG A 221 6.40 -10.67 14.96
C ARG A 221 5.93 -9.67 16.02
N GLY A 222 5.28 -10.16 17.08
CA GLY A 222 4.80 -9.28 18.15
C GLY A 222 5.92 -8.53 18.88
N PHE A 223 7.15 -9.08 18.90
CA PHE A 223 8.33 -8.37 19.39
C PHE A 223 8.85 -7.38 18.34
N ALA A 224 8.95 -7.78 17.09
CA ALA A 224 9.41 -6.91 16.00
C ALA A 224 8.50 -5.67 15.83
N ASP A 225 7.18 -5.83 16.00
CA ASP A 225 6.19 -4.75 15.88
C ASP A 225 6.34 -3.64 16.96
N GLN A 226 7.22 -3.83 17.95
CA GLN A 226 7.55 -2.81 18.94
C GLN A 226 8.73 -1.91 18.50
N TRP A 227 9.48 -2.31 17.48
CA TRP A 227 10.74 -1.67 17.10
C TRP A 227 10.77 -1.23 15.63
N GLY A 228 11.38 -0.08 15.39
CA GLY A 228 11.80 0.41 14.07
C GLY A 228 10.71 0.41 13.00
N ILE A 229 11.02 -0.16 11.84
CA ILE A 229 10.19 -0.14 10.63
C ILE A 229 8.88 -0.94 10.84
N TRP A 230 8.91 -2.04 11.58
CA TRP A 230 7.71 -2.85 11.85
C TRP A 230 6.70 -2.10 12.72
N ARG A 231 7.17 -1.32 13.72
CA ARG A 231 6.32 -0.46 14.53
C ARG A 231 5.61 0.59 13.67
N LEU A 232 6.36 1.27 12.80
CA LEU A 232 5.80 2.28 11.89
C LEU A 232 4.77 1.66 10.94
N TYR A 233 5.09 0.49 10.37
CA TYR A 233 4.16 -0.25 9.51
C TYR A 233 2.87 -0.60 10.24
N ARG A 234 2.96 -1.12 11.47
CA ARG A 234 1.81 -1.43 12.33
C ARG A 234 0.94 -0.20 12.55
N ILE A 235 1.53 0.95 12.88
CA ILE A 235 0.78 2.21 13.10
C ILE A 235 0.02 2.62 11.84
N VAL A 236 0.68 2.61 10.67
CA VAL A 236 0.02 2.97 9.39
C VAL A 236 -1.14 2.03 9.09
N GLN A 237 -0.95 0.73 9.28
CA GLN A 237 -2.02 -0.26 9.07
C GLN A 237 -3.15 -0.14 10.09
N ALA A 238 -2.85 0.17 11.36
CA ALA A 238 -3.85 0.42 12.39
C ALA A 238 -4.70 1.65 12.06
N VAL A 239 -4.09 2.77 11.66
CA VAL A 239 -4.81 3.98 11.23
C VAL A 239 -5.73 3.67 10.06
N ARG A 240 -5.22 2.97 9.03
CA ARG A 240 -6.01 2.57 7.88
C ARG A 240 -7.19 1.69 8.27
N PHE A 241 -6.92 0.64 9.06
CA PHE A 241 -7.94 -0.29 9.54
C PHE A 241 -9.05 0.42 10.32
N LEU A 242 -8.68 1.25 11.31
CA LEU A 242 -9.64 1.98 12.13
C LEU A 242 -10.45 3.00 11.32
N SER A 243 -9.79 3.71 10.41
CA SER A 243 -10.46 4.69 9.56
C SER A 243 -11.51 4.04 8.65
N LEU A 244 -11.18 2.90 8.03
CA LEU A 244 -12.13 2.13 7.22
C LEU A 244 -13.23 1.51 8.08
N LEU A 245 -12.89 1.01 9.27
CA LEU A 245 -13.86 0.48 10.22
C LEU A 245 -14.87 1.55 10.63
N ALA A 246 -14.41 2.76 10.92
CA ALA A 246 -15.27 3.90 11.25
C ALA A 246 -16.23 4.27 10.11
N VAL A 247 -15.75 4.19 8.85
CA VAL A 247 -16.59 4.40 7.67
C VAL A 247 -17.65 3.31 7.52
N LEU A 248 -17.28 2.04 7.76
CA LEU A 248 -18.18 0.89 7.62
C LEU A 248 -19.24 0.84 8.73
N LEU A 249 -18.87 1.20 9.97
CA LEU A 249 -19.79 1.19 11.12
C LEU A 249 -20.73 2.40 11.18
N LYS A 250 -20.43 3.47 10.43
CA LYS A 250 -21.28 4.66 10.44
C LYS A 250 -22.68 4.33 9.88
N PRO A 251 -23.77 4.69 10.60
CA PRO A 251 -25.13 4.47 10.12
C PRO A 251 -25.35 5.12 8.75
N ARG A 252 -25.92 4.37 7.82
CA ARG A 252 -26.28 4.83 6.48
C ARG A 252 -27.78 4.66 6.30
N GLY A 253 -28.51 5.76 6.47
CA GLY A 253 -29.96 5.67 6.49
C GLY A 253 -30.45 4.80 7.66
N ASN A 254 -31.30 3.81 7.39
CA ASN A 254 -31.81 2.88 8.41
C ASN A 254 -30.96 1.62 8.62
N THR A 255 -29.82 1.48 7.93
CA THR A 255 -28.95 0.30 8.03
C THR A 255 -27.65 0.64 8.74
N SER A 256 -27.33 -0.12 9.78
CA SER A 256 -26.01 -0.11 10.43
C SER A 256 -25.34 -1.47 10.21
N ALA A 257 -24.14 -1.48 9.66
CA ALA A 257 -23.37 -2.72 9.56
C ALA A 257 -22.93 -3.16 10.96
N ARG A 258 -23.10 -4.45 11.26
CA ARG A 258 -22.57 -5.01 12.50
C ARG A 258 -21.04 -5.10 12.42
N LEU A 259 -20.36 -4.97 13.56
CA LEU A 259 -18.90 -5.03 13.63
C LEU A 259 -18.35 -6.28 12.91
N ARG A 260 -18.99 -7.44 13.09
CA ARG A 260 -18.61 -8.68 12.43
C ARG A 260 -18.64 -8.58 10.90
N GLU A 261 -19.65 -7.97 10.34
CA GLU A 261 -19.80 -7.77 8.87
C GLU A 261 -18.72 -6.82 8.35
N ALA A 262 -18.46 -5.72 9.07
CA ALA A 262 -17.42 -4.77 8.72
C ALA A 262 -16.02 -5.41 8.74
N LEU A 263 -15.74 -6.29 9.69
CA LEU A 263 -14.49 -7.04 9.77
C LEU A 263 -14.35 -8.05 8.62
N LEU A 264 -15.42 -8.80 8.29
CA LEU A 264 -15.41 -9.74 7.15
C LEU A 264 -15.17 -9.02 5.82
N ILE A 265 -15.72 -7.82 5.68
CA ILE A 265 -15.49 -6.98 4.51
C ILE A 265 -14.03 -6.58 4.40
N GLN A 266 -13.43 -6.11 5.49
CA GLN A 266 -12.03 -5.69 5.50
C GLN A 266 -11.06 -6.88 5.31
N GLN A 267 -11.41 -8.06 5.79
CA GLN A 267 -10.59 -9.26 5.65
C GLN A 267 -10.35 -9.63 4.18
N ARG A 268 -11.38 -9.48 3.31
CA ARG A 268 -11.29 -9.86 1.89
C ARG A 268 -10.23 -9.13 1.08
N GLY A 269 -9.82 -7.94 1.51
CA GLY A 269 -8.81 -7.12 0.83
C GLY A 269 -7.52 -6.91 1.64
N ALA A 270 -7.42 -7.53 2.82
CA ALA A 270 -6.30 -7.33 3.73
C ALA A 270 -5.03 -8.05 3.27
N VAL A 271 -3.86 -7.48 3.59
CA VAL A 271 -2.58 -8.18 3.46
C VAL A 271 -2.51 -9.31 4.51
N PRO A 272 -1.74 -10.40 4.27
CA PRO A 272 -1.72 -11.59 5.15
C PRO A 272 -1.52 -11.28 6.64
N TRP A 273 -0.65 -10.33 6.94
CA TRP A 273 -0.43 -9.89 8.33
C TRP A 273 -1.68 -9.25 8.97
N LEU A 274 -2.36 -8.36 8.25
CA LEU A 274 -3.59 -7.72 8.73
C LEU A 274 -4.75 -8.72 8.76
N GLU A 275 -4.84 -9.60 7.76
CA GLU A 275 -5.82 -10.68 7.70
C GLU A 275 -5.74 -11.57 8.94
N HIS A 276 -4.53 -11.93 9.40
CA HIS A 276 -4.33 -12.69 10.64
C HIS A 276 -4.91 -11.97 11.86
N HIS A 277 -4.69 -10.65 11.99
CA HIS A 277 -5.27 -9.86 13.08
C HIS A 277 -6.80 -9.82 13.01
N ILE A 278 -7.37 -9.62 11.81
CA ILE A 278 -8.82 -9.59 11.62
C ILE A 278 -9.43 -10.96 11.91
N ALA A 279 -8.81 -12.06 11.49
CA ALA A 279 -9.26 -13.42 11.80
C ALA A 279 -9.30 -13.67 13.33
N ASN A 280 -8.29 -13.19 14.05
CA ASN A 280 -8.28 -13.24 15.51
C ASN A 280 -9.40 -12.40 16.16
N MET A 281 -9.70 -11.21 15.59
CA MET A 281 -10.83 -10.40 16.05
C MET A 281 -12.16 -11.10 15.82
N LEU A 282 -12.37 -11.69 14.65
CA LEU A 282 -13.56 -12.46 14.31
C LEU A 282 -13.74 -13.66 15.22
N SER A 283 -12.67 -14.44 15.48
CA SER A 283 -12.70 -15.57 16.41
C SER A 283 -13.12 -15.16 17.81
N ARG A 284 -12.66 -14.00 18.32
CA ARG A 284 -13.07 -13.46 19.62
C ARG A 284 -14.53 -13.04 19.64
N ILE A 285 -15.05 -12.42 18.56
CA ILE A 285 -16.46 -12.08 18.44
C ILE A 285 -17.32 -13.36 18.42
N ASP A 286 -16.90 -14.37 17.69
CA ASP A 286 -17.61 -15.65 17.57
C ASP A 286 -17.60 -16.43 18.91
N THR A 287 -16.63 -16.20 19.79
CA THR A 287 -16.58 -16.71 21.18
C THR A 287 -17.35 -15.86 22.20
N GLY A 288 -18.01 -14.78 21.74
CA GLY A 288 -18.86 -13.93 22.59
C GLY A 288 -18.11 -12.78 23.30
N ALA A 289 -16.90 -12.45 22.90
CA ALA A 289 -16.19 -11.31 23.47
C ALA A 289 -16.89 -9.99 23.13
N LEU A 290 -16.82 -9.02 24.04
CA LEU A 290 -17.32 -7.65 23.78
C LEU A 290 -16.61 -7.04 22.58
N ALA A 291 -17.32 -6.19 21.83
CA ALA A 291 -16.79 -5.57 20.61
C ALA A 291 -15.42 -4.89 20.82
N VAL A 292 -15.24 -4.21 21.95
CA VAL A 292 -14.00 -3.55 22.33
C VAL A 292 -12.89 -4.57 22.61
N GLU A 293 -13.18 -5.63 23.37
CA GLU A 293 -12.22 -6.68 23.70
C GLU A 293 -11.79 -7.46 22.48
N ALA A 294 -12.71 -7.68 21.52
CA ALA A 294 -12.42 -8.36 20.26
C ALA A 294 -11.35 -7.62 19.43
N LEU A 295 -11.37 -6.29 19.44
CA LEU A 295 -10.39 -5.46 18.75
C LEU A 295 -8.97 -5.49 19.37
N ASN A 296 -8.81 -6.01 20.59
CA ASN A 296 -7.53 -6.07 21.30
C ASN A 296 -6.63 -7.20 20.78
N THR A 297 -6.12 -7.10 19.58
CA THR A 297 -5.19 -8.06 18.94
C THR A 297 -3.76 -7.54 18.86
N ARG A 298 -3.41 -6.49 19.62
CA ARG A 298 -2.11 -5.77 19.54
C ARG A 298 -1.87 -5.04 18.22
N LEU A 299 -2.87 -4.95 17.34
CA LEU A 299 -2.83 -4.11 16.15
C LEU A 299 -2.81 -2.64 16.57
N ILE A 300 -3.68 -2.29 17.51
CA ILE A 300 -3.81 -0.95 18.08
C ILE A 300 -2.81 -0.80 19.23
N ASP A 301 -2.18 0.35 19.33
CA ASP A 301 -1.24 0.62 20.42
C ASP A 301 -1.97 0.69 21.77
N ARG A 302 -1.27 0.35 22.85
CA ARG A 302 -1.86 0.21 24.19
C ARG A 302 -2.51 1.50 24.68
N GLU A 303 -1.90 2.64 24.40
CA GLU A 303 -2.44 3.95 24.80
C GLU A 303 -3.73 4.26 24.03
N THR A 304 -3.73 4.07 22.72
CA THR A 304 -4.92 4.24 21.87
C THR A 304 -6.03 3.28 22.30
N TRP A 305 -5.68 2.06 22.70
CA TRP A 305 -6.61 1.08 23.24
C TRP A 305 -7.32 1.57 24.51
N TRP A 306 -6.60 2.17 25.45
CA TRP A 306 -7.19 2.72 26.66
C TRP A 306 -8.19 3.85 26.36
N TYR A 307 -7.87 4.74 25.42
CA TYR A 307 -8.84 5.77 24.99
C TYR A 307 -10.13 5.15 24.42
N PHE A 308 -10.04 4.04 23.66
CA PHE A 308 -11.23 3.36 23.17
C PHE A 308 -12.06 2.74 24.30
N THR A 309 -11.41 2.11 25.28
CA THR A 309 -12.12 1.54 26.42
C THR A 309 -12.81 2.61 27.25
N ASP A 310 -12.18 3.73 27.51
CA ASP A 310 -12.74 4.84 28.26
C ASP A 310 -13.95 5.47 27.55
N MET A 311 -13.89 5.60 26.21
CA MET A 311 -15.02 6.14 25.41
C MET A 311 -16.24 5.21 25.36
N VAL A 312 -16.08 3.91 25.55
CA VAL A 312 -17.18 2.95 25.51
C VAL A 312 -17.87 2.84 26.89
N HIS A 313 -17.16 3.18 27.97
CA HIS A 313 -17.69 3.18 29.32
C HIS A 313 -18.36 4.50 29.73
N THR A 314 -18.29 5.54 28.89
CA THR A 314 -19.04 6.80 29.02
C THR A 314 -20.29 6.78 28.14
#